data_67ae5d3270058a2c499b063f3a293023
#
_entry.id   67ae5d3270058a2c499b063f3a293023
#
_cell.length_a   1.000
_cell.length_b   1.000
_cell.length_c   1.000
_cell.angle_alpha   90.00
_cell.angle_beta   90.00
_cell.angle_gamma   90.00
#
_symmetry.space_group_name_H-M   'P 1'
#
loop_
_entity.id
_entity.type
_entity.pdbx_description
1 polymer ?
#
loop_
_entity_poly.entity_id
_entity_poly.type
_entity_poly.pdbx_seq_one_letter_code
_entity_poly.pdbx_strand_id
1 'polypeptide(L)'
;VHDKLMHLGGRLVIETVDAILEGKVKSIPQEEMAVAGELRPAPKIFKETCRIDWNQPVKRVYDFIRGLSPYPAAWSELVNPEGEAVVVKIFESEKLPKVHTLAPGSIVTDGKNFLRVAVPDGFVNVLSLQLPGKKRLKTDELLRGFHLTEAFKMKAV
;
A
#
# COMPACT_ATOMS: atom_id res chain seq x y z
N VAL A 1 8.59 10.63 2.42
CA VAL A 1 9.86 10.27 1.71
C VAL A 1 9.96 11.06 0.43
N HIS A 2 8.96 10.99 -0.47
CA HIS A 2 8.96 11.65 -1.78
C HIS A 2 9.39 13.13 -1.70
N ASP A 3 8.72 13.95 -0.89
CA ASP A 3 8.99 15.39 -0.80
C ASP A 3 10.41 15.70 -0.32
N LYS A 4 10.89 14.91 0.66
CA LYS A 4 12.29 15.05 1.13
C LYS A 4 13.29 14.73 0.03
N LEU A 5 13.05 13.67 -0.76
CA LEU A 5 13.94 13.30 -1.87
C LEU A 5 13.88 14.32 -3.01
N MET A 6 12.71 14.90 -3.30
CA MET A 6 12.54 15.93 -4.30
C MET A 6 13.37 17.19 -3.96
N HIS A 7 13.27 17.67 -2.73
CA HIS A 7 14.06 18.84 -2.29
C HIS A 7 15.56 18.56 -2.25
N LEU A 8 15.95 17.39 -1.75
CA LEU A 8 17.38 16.99 -1.73
C LEU A 8 17.94 16.87 -3.15
N GLY A 9 17.19 16.21 -4.06
CA GLY A 9 17.57 16.04 -5.45
C GLY A 9 17.72 17.37 -6.18
N GLY A 10 16.78 18.31 -6.00
CA GLY A 10 16.88 19.64 -6.59
C GLY A 10 18.14 20.39 -6.16
N ARG A 11 18.48 20.35 -4.85
CA ARG A 11 19.71 20.95 -4.35
C ARG A 11 20.96 20.29 -4.93
N LEU A 12 21.03 18.95 -4.92
CA LEU A 12 22.17 18.21 -5.44
C LEU A 12 22.39 18.43 -6.94
N VAL A 13 21.33 18.61 -7.73
CA VAL A 13 21.46 18.95 -9.16
C VAL A 13 22.17 20.29 -9.33
N ILE A 14 21.78 21.32 -8.59
CA ILE A 14 22.41 22.65 -8.67
C ILE A 14 23.89 22.55 -8.28
N GLU A 15 24.21 21.97 -7.12
CA GLU A 15 25.57 21.78 -6.63
C GLU A 15 26.44 21.01 -7.64
N THR A 16 25.86 19.99 -8.29
CA THR A 16 26.60 19.18 -9.30
C THR A 16 26.85 19.98 -10.58
N VAL A 17 25.87 20.73 -11.07
CA VAL A 17 26.02 21.57 -12.27
C VAL A 17 27.06 22.65 -12.03
N ASP A 18 27.05 23.35 -10.91
CA ASP A 18 28.02 24.36 -10.55
C ASP A 18 29.43 23.76 -10.49
N ALA A 19 29.59 22.60 -9.87
CA ALA A 19 30.87 21.90 -9.80
C ALA A 19 31.39 21.45 -11.19
N ILE A 20 30.50 21.08 -12.11
CA ILE A 20 30.87 20.75 -13.51
C ILE A 20 31.36 21.98 -14.22
N LEU A 21 30.65 23.10 -14.10
CA LEU A 21 31.05 24.38 -14.73
C LEU A 21 32.39 24.90 -14.22
N GLU A 22 32.69 24.65 -12.95
CA GLU A 22 33.96 25.00 -12.32
C GLU A 22 35.10 23.99 -12.59
N GLY A 23 34.83 22.89 -13.32
CA GLY A 23 35.82 21.84 -13.60
C GLY A 23 36.27 21.04 -12.36
N LYS A 24 35.49 21.04 -11.28
CA LYS A 24 35.81 20.40 -9.99
C LYS A 24 35.25 19.00 -9.83
N VAL A 25 34.43 18.52 -10.79
CA VAL A 25 33.81 17.21 -10.71
C VAL A 25 34.79 16.11 -11.07
N LYS A 26 34.91 15.11 -10.20
CA LYS A 26 35.54 13.83 -10.50
C LYS A 26 34.50 12.74 -10.67
N SER A 27 34.44 12.15 -11.84
CA SER A 27 33.59 10.98 -12.09
C SER A 27 34.14 9.76 -11.33
N ILE A 28 33.30 9.08 -10.60
CA ILE A 28 33.62 7.83 -9.89
C ILE A 28 32.76 6.72 -10.48
N PRO A 29 33.34 5.65 -11.02
CA PRO A 29 32.57 4.48 -11.45
C PRO A 29 31.75 3.91 -10.30
N GLN A 30 30.51 3.51 -10.59
CA GLN A 30 29.60 3.01 -9.55
C GLN A 30 30.14 1.76 -8.85
N GLU A 31 30.90 0.93 -9.58
CA GLU A 31 31.53 -0.29 -9.07
C GLU A 31 32.59 -0.02 -8.00
N GLU A 32 33.19 1.17 -8.01
CA GLU A 32 34.18 1.61 -7.02
C GLU A 32 33.52 2.15 -5.74
N MET A 33 32.20 2.38 -5.76
CA MET A 33 31.48 2.84 -4.59
C MET A 33 31.25 1.67 -3.64
N ALA A 34 31.87 1.72 -2.46
CA ALA A 34 31.66 0.70 -1.44
C ALA A 34 30.20 0.67 -0.98
N VAL A 35 29.50 -0.41 -1.27
CA VAL A 35 28.13 -0.66 -0.79
C VAL A 35 28.21 -1.70 0.31
N ALA A 36 27.74 -1.36 1.49
CA ALA A 36 27.62 -2.32 2.59
C ALA A 36 26.46 -3.26 2.34
N GLY A 37 26.75 -4.50 1.95
CA GLY A 37 25.77 -5.56 1.77
C GLY A 37 25.34 -5.78 0.32
N GLU A 38 24.39 -6.70 0.14
CA GLU A 38 23.83 -7.07 -1.16
C GLU A 38 22.89 -5.96 -1.69
N LEU A 39 23.09 -5.58 -2.96
CA LEU A 39 22.23 -4.59 -3.63
C LEU A 39 20.81 -5.15 -3.80
N ARG A 40 19.83 -4.41 -3.34
CA ARG A 40 18.41 -4.75 -3.52
C ARG A 40 17.89 -4.10 -4.80
N PRO A 41 17.36 -4.88 -5.75
CA PRO A 41 16.79 -4.33 -6.97
C PRO A 41 15.55 -3.49 -6.65
N ALA A 42 15.32 -2.43 -7.43
CA ALA A 42 14.12 -1.61 -7.39
C ALA A 42 13.35 -1.77 -8.72
N PRO A 43 12.65 -2.91 -8.95
CA PRO A 43 11.98 -3.17 -10.19
C PRO A 43 10.80 -2.20 -10.40
N LYS A 44 10.39 -2.05 -11.66
CA LYS A 44 9.19 -1.29 -12.00
C LYS A 44 7.96 -1.88 -11.30
N ILE A 45 7.13 -0.98 -10.76
CA ILE A 45 5.86 -1.34 -10.12
C ILE A 45 4.78 -1.39 -11.19
N PHE A 46 4.14 -2.55 -11.35
CA PHE A 46 3.00 -2.77 -12.25
C PHE A 46 1.71 -2.85 -11.42
N LYS A 47 0.56 -2.71 -12.11
CA LYS A 47 -0.75 -2.79 -11.45
C LYS A 47 -0.92 -4.13 -10.71
N GLU A 48 -0.54 -5.21 -11.35
CA GLU A 48 -0.65 -6.59 -10.82
C GLU A 48 0.15 -6.77 -9.54
N THR A 49 1.35 -6.18 -9.46
CA THR A 49 2.19 -6.24 -8.27
C THR A 49 1.67 -5.39 -7.10
N CYS A 50 0.64 -4.56 -7.32
CA CYS A 50 -0.03 -3.78 -6.27
C CYS A 50 -1.23 -4.51 -5.66
N ARG A 51 -1.53 -5.75 -6.09
CA ARG A 51 -2.60 -6.56 -5.51
C ARG A 51 -2.22 -7.04 -4.12
N ILE A 52 -3.13 -6.89 -3.16
CA ILE A 52 -2.93 -7.31 -1.78
C ILE A 52 -3.05 -8.83 -1.68
N ASP A 53 -2.04 -9.48 -1.11
CA ASP A 53 -2.10 -10.88 -0.69
C ASP A 53 -2.49 -10.95 0.79
N TRP A 54 -3.74 -11.32 1.05
CA TRP A 54 -4.30 -11.44 2.39
C TRP A 54 -3.77 -12.67 3.17
N ASN A 55 -3.04 -13.59 2.52
CA ASN A 55 -2.38 -14.71 3.18
C ASN A 55 -1.08 -14.32 3.88
N GLN A 56 -0.63 -13.08 3.74
CA GLN A 56 0.56 -12.56 4.41
C GLN A 56 0.26 -12.12 5.85
N PRO A 57 1.26 -12.13 6.74
CA PRO A 57 1.12 -11.60 8.10
C PRO A 57 0.68 -10.12 8.11
N VAL A 58 -0.04 -9.74 9.16
CA VAL A 58 -0.63 -8.38 9.33
C VAL A 58 0.39 -7.27 9.10
N LYS A 59 1.62 -7.45 9.57
CA LYS A 59 2.69 -6.47 9.36
C LYS A 59 3.03 -6.31 7.89
N ARG A 60 3.10 -7.40 7.13
CA ARG A 60 3.45 -7.37 5.69
C ARG A 60 2.36 -6.68 4.88
N VAL A 61 1.09 -7.01 5.13
CA VAL A 61 -0.04 -6.38 4.45
C VAL A 61 -0.11 -4.89 4.76
N TYR A 62 0.04 -4.50 6.03
CA TYR A 62 0.08 -3.10 6.44
C TYR A 62 1.22 -2.33 5.76
N ASP A 63 2.44 -2.86 5.79
CA ASP A 63 3.60 -2.21 5.17
C ASP A 63 3.45 -2.09 3.65
N PHE A 64 2.82 -3.08 3.01
CA PHE A 64 2.51 -3.07 1.59
C PHE A 64 1.52 -1.95 1.22
N ILE A 65 0.39 -1.85 1.94
CA ILE A 65 -0.59 -0.78 1.74
C ILE A 65 0.06 0.59 1.93
N ARG A 66 0.78 0.77 3.03
CA ARG A 66 1.46 2.02 3.36
C ARG A 66 2.52 2.40 2.32
N GLY A 67 3.27 1.43 1.81
CA GLY A 67 4.33 1.64 0.83
C GLY A 67 3.82 2.08 -0.53
N LEU A 68 2.63 1.65 -0.93
CA LEU A 68 2.00 1.98 -2.20
C LEU A 68 1.08 3.22 -2.14
N SER A 69 0.81 3.74 -0.95
CA SER A 69 -0.06 4.91 -0.78
C SER A 69 0.70 6.24 -0.95
N PRO A 70 0.14 7.27 -1.57
CA PRO A 70 -1.18 7.31 -2.20
C PRO A 70 -1.19 6.78 -3.64
N TYR A 71 -0.04 6.54 -4.25
CA TYR A 71 0.06 6.10 -5.63
C TYR A 71 1.18 5.06 -5.79
N PRO A 72 0.94 3.98 -6.53
CA PRO A 72 -0.25 3.63 -7.34
C PRO A 72 -1.47 3.16 -6.54
N ALA A 73 -1.34 2.99 -5.24
CA ALA A 73 -2.25 2.42 -4.27
C ALA A 73 -2.33 0.87 -4.32
N ALA A 74 -2.39 0.26 -3.15
CA ALA A 74 -2.67 -1.17 -3.04
C ALA A 74 -4.15 -1.43 -3.34
N TRP A 75 -4.45 -2.57 -3.98
CA TRP A 75 -5.80 -2.93 -4.37
C TRP A 75 -6.15 -4.39 -4.07
N SER A 76 -7.43 -4.66 -3.93
CA SER A 76 -8.00 -6.00 -3.82
C SER A 76 -9.34 -6.09 -4.54
N GLU A 77 -9.88 -7.30 -4.67
CA GLU A 77 -11.24 -7.52 -5.15
C GLU A 77 -12.15 -7.73 -3.93
N LEU A 78 -13.15 -6.87 -3.78
CA LEU A 78 -14.25 -7.04 -2.84
C LEU A 78 -15.34 -7.86 -3.52
N VAL A 79 -15.65 -9.03 -2.97
CA VAL A 79 -16.62 -9.96 -3.51
C VAL A 79 -17.88 -9.92 -2.65
N ASN A 80 -19.04 -9.69 -3.26
CA ASN A 80 -20.32 -9.70 -2.59
C ASN A 80 -20.84 -11.14 -2.39
N PRO A 81 -21.94 -11.35 -1.61
CA PRO A 81 -22.51 -12.67 -1.40
C PRO A 81 -22.96 -13.38 -2.67
N GLU A 82 -23.32 -12.65 -3.71
CA GLU A 82 -23.73 -13.15 -5.03
C GLU A 82 -22.55 -13.58 -5.91
N GLY A 83 -21.30 -13.33 -5.45
CA GLY A 83 -20.08 -13.70 -6.15
C GLY A 83 -19.57 -12.64 -7.13
N GLU A 84 -20.18 -11.47 -7.19
CA GLU A 84 -19.69 -10.36 -8.00
C GLU A 84 -18.50 -9.68 -7.34
N ALA A 85 -17.46 -9.37 -8.10
CA ALA A 85 -16.24 -8.77 -7.62
C ALA A 85 -16.08 -7.34 -8.13
N VAL A 86 -15.73 -6.43 -7.25
CA VAL A 86 -15.36 -5.06 -7.59
C VAL A 86 -13.95 -4.76 -7.07
N VAL A 87 -13.15 -4.05 -7.87
CA VAL A 87 -11.80 -3.65 -7.46
C VAL A 87 -11.89 -2.49 -6.48
N VAL A 88 -11.30 -2.66 -5.30
CA VAL A 88 -11.20 -1.60 -4.28
C VAL A 88 -9.75 -1.23 -4.07
N LYS A 89 -9.45 0.06 -3.96
CA LYS A 89 -8.13 0.58 -3.58
C LYS A 89 -8.13 0.90 -2.09
N ILE A 90 -7.05 0.52 -1.39
CA ILE A 90 -6.87 0.79 0.03
C ILE A 90 -5.68 1.72 0.20
N PHE A 91 -5.86 2.81 0.94
CA PHE A 91 -4.88 3.88 1.10
C PHE A 91 -4.31 3.97 2.51
N GLU A 92 -5.16 3.74 3.51
CA GLU A 92 -4.76 3.83 4.91
C GLU A 92 -5.32 2.65 5.69
N SER A 93 -4.50 2.11 6.58
CA SER A 93 -4.86 0.99 7.43
C SER A 93 -4.10 1.02 8.74
N GLU A 94 -4.54 0.19 9.69
CA GLU A 94 -3.86 -0.08 10.96
C GLU A 94 -3.68 -1.58 11.13
N LYS A 95 -2.65 -1.95 11.88
CA LYS A 95 -2.38 -3.34 12.27
C LYS A 95 -3.14 -3.66 13.56
N LEU A 96 -3.87 -4.75 13.57
CA LEU A 96 -4.52 -5.30 14.76
C LEU A 96 -4.09 -6.76 14.94
N PRO A 97 -2.91 -7.02 15.54
CA PRO A 97 -2.49 -8.38 15.87
C PRO A 97 -3.50 -9.00 16.85
N LYS A 98 -4.12 -10.09 16.47
CA LYS A 98 -5.09 -10.80 17.31
C LYS A 98 -5.30 -12.21 16.78
N VAL A 99 -5.15 -13.21 17.63
CA VAL A 99 -5.45 -14.61 17.26
C VAL A 99 -6.93 -14.76 16.95
N HIS A 100 -7.23 -15.40 15.84
CA HIS A 100 -8.59 -15.74 15.38
C HIS A 100 -8.55 -16.98 14.47
N THR A 101 -9.70 -17.48 14.08
CA THR A 101 -9.87 -18.69 13.23
C THR A 101 -10.48 -18.37 11.87
N LEU A 102 -10.66 -17.09 11.53
CA LEU A 102 -11.24 -16.68 10.26
C LEU A 102 -10.25 -16.92 9.11
N ALA A 103 -10.77 -17.30 7.96
CA ALA A 103 -9.98 -17.43 6.76
C ALA A 103 -9.44 -16.04 6.30
N PRO A 104 -8.21 -15.98 5.74
CA PRO A 104 -7.69 -14.74 5.16
C PRO A 104 -8.66 -14.13 4.15
N GLY A 105 -8.80 -12.80 4.19
CA GLY A 105 -9.77 -12.08 3.36
C GLY A 105 -11.19 -11.99 3.94
N SER A 106 -11.51 -12.71 5.02
CA SER A 106 -12.82 -12.55 5.71
C SER A 106 -12.97 -11.14 6.26
N ILE A 107 -14.16 -10.59 6.13
CA ILE A 107 -14.49 -9.25 6.59
C ILE A 107 -15.16 -9.31 7.97
N VAL A 108 -14.77 -8.41 8.86
CA VAL A 108 -15.42 -8.13 10.13
C VAL A 108 -15.77 -6.64 10.17
N THR A 109 -17.04 -6.32 10.36
CA THR A 109 -17.53 -4.95 10.36
C THR A 109 -18.79 -4.82 11.22
N ASP A 110 -19.01 -3.63 11.76
CA ASP A 110 -20.30 -3.27 12.38
C ASP A 110 -21.27 -2.59 11.39
N GLY A 111 -20.86 -2.48 10.12
CA GLY A 111 -21.62 -1.83 9.05
C GLY A 111 -21.72 -0.30 9.18
N LYS A 112 -20.98 0.33 10.12
CA LYS A 112 -21.07 1.77 10.42
C LYS A 112 -19.72 2.44 10.62
N ASN A 113 -18.84 1.87 11.45
CA ASN A 113 -17.66 2.56 11.96
C ASN A 113 -16.34 1.95 11.52
N PHE A 114 -16.29 0.63 11.33
CA PHE A 114 -15.03 -0.03 11.02
C PHE A 114 -15.19 -1.14 9.96
N LEU A 115 -14.10 -1.38 9.26
CA LEU A 115 -13.90 -2.46 8.32
C LEU A 115 -12.56 -3.13 8.59
N ARG A 116 -12.58 -4.39 8.99
CA ARG A 116 -11.39 -5.20 9.26
C ARG A 116 -11.34 -6.38 8.30
N VAL A 117 -10.16 -6.67 7.81
CA VAL A 117 -9.91 -7.83 6.95
C VAL A 117 -9.01 -8.80 7.69
N ALA A 118 -9.42 -10.05 7.79
CA ALA A 118 -8.66 -11.11 8.45
C ALA A 118 -7.41 -11.48 7.66
N VAL A 119 -6.31 -11.68 8.37
CA VAL A 119 -5.02 -12.20 7.89
C VAL A 119 -4.53 -13.25 8.89
N PRO A 120 -3.54 -14.10 8.59
CA PRO A 120 -3.21 -15.26 9.43
C PRO A 120 -2.95 -14.98 10.92
N ASP A 121 -2.44 -13.81 11.27
CA ASP A 121 -2.00 -13.43 12.62
C ASP A 121 -2.72 -12.20 13.18
N GLY A 122 -3.85 -11.78 12.56
CA GLY A 122 -4.60 -10.62 13.00
C GLY A 122 -5.56 -10.06 11.98
N PHE A 123 -5.80 -8.76 12.10
CA PHE A 123 -6.65 -8.00 11.19
C PHE A 123 -5.94 -6.76 10.67
N VAL A 124 -6.24 -6.43 9.42
CA VAL A 124 -5.94 -5.11 8.85
C VAL A 124 -7.19 -4.27 8.99
N ASN A 125 -7.17 -3.25 9.84
CA ASN A 125 -8.25 -2.28 9.97
C ASN A 125 -8.12 -1.25 8.85
N VAL A 126 -9.07 -1.22 7.92
CA VAL A 126 -9.06 -0.30 6.78
C VAL A 126 -9.63 1.03 7.21
N LEU A 127 -8.86 2.11 7.04
CA LEU A 127 -9.24 3.46 7.44
C LEU A 127 -9.70 4.31 6.26
N SER A 128 -9.15 4.07 5.07
CA SER A 128 -9.48 4.84 3.88
C SER A 128 -9.36 3.98 2.62
N LEU A 129 -10.42 4.01 1.81
CA LEU A 129 -10.53 3.20 0.60
C LEU A 129 -11.29 3.92 -0.52
N GLN A 130 -11.26 3.32 -1.71
CA GLN A 130 -11.93 3.86 -2.89
C GLN A 130 -12.58 2.73 -3.69
N LEU A 131 -13.89 2.85 -3.94
CA LEU A 131 -14.63 1.99 -4.87
C LEU A 131 -14.47 2.50 -6.32
N PRO A 132 -14.71 1.63 -7.33
CA PRO A 132 -14.64 2.03 -8.74
C PRO A 132 -15.55 3.23 -9.05
N GLY A 133 -15.03 4.20 -9.77
CA GLY A 133 -15.78 5.40 -10.17
C GLY A 133 -16.18 6.34 -9.03
N LYS A 134 -15.72 6.10 -7.80
CA LYS A 134 -16.00 6.94 -6.63
C LYS A 134 -14.74 7.66 -6.16
N LYS A 135 -14.91 8.72 -5.35
CA LYS A 135 -13.80 9.36 -4.66
C LYS A 135 -13.28 8.49 -3.52
N ARG A 136 -12.05 8.74 -3.09
CA ARG A 136 -11.51 8.18 -1.85
C ARG A 136 -12.33 8.67 -0.65
N LEU A 137 -12.71 7.75 0.23
CA LEU A 137 -13.50 8.00 1.44
C LEU A 137 -12.82 7.37 2.66
N LYS A 138 -13.13 7.90 3.83
CA LYS A 138 -12.90 7.18 5.09
C LYS A 138 -13.89 6.03 5.21
N THR A 139 -13.52 5.01 5.99
CA THR A 139 -14.35 3.81 6.15
C THR A 139 -15.75 4.11 6.68
N ASP A 140 -15.87 4.98 7.69
CA ASP A 140 -17.17 5.37 8.25
C ASP A 140 -18.03 6.15 7.25
N GLU A 141 -17.42 6.97 6.41
CA GLU A 141 -18.12 7.70 5.32
C GLU A 141 -18.64 6.73 4.25
N LEU A 142 -17.82 5.73 3.89
CA LEU A 142 -18.22 4.71 2.92
C LEU A 142 -19.40 3.90 3.46
N LEU A 143 -19.31 3.41 4.70
CA LEU A 143 -20.31 2.54 5.31
C LEU A 143 -21.66 3.22 5.51
N ARG A 144 -21.74 4.56 5.56
CA ARG A 144 -23.00 5.30 5.55
C ARG A 144 -23.78 5.19 4.23
N GLY A 145 -23.08 5.01 3.11
CA GLY A 145 -23.68 4.95 1.78
C GLY A 145 -23.54 3.62 1.05
N PHE A 146 -22.78 2.68 1.62
CA PHE A 146 -22.54 1.36 1.04
C PHE A 146 -22.80 0.26 2.08
N HIS A 147 -23.82 -0.55 1.83
CA HIS A 147 -24.18 -1.64 2.74
C HIS A 147 -23.19 -2.81 2.64
N LEU A 148 -22.14 -2.75 3.45
CA LEU A 148 -21.12 -3.78 3.54
C LEU A 148 -21.34 -4.60 4.81
N THR A 149 -21.39 -5.93 4.66
CA THR A 149 -21.61 -6.89 5.75
C THR A 149 -20.48 -7.92 5.80
N GLU A 150 -20.46 -8.74 6.83
CA GLU A 150 -19.49 -9.85 6.97
C GLU A 150 -19.69 -10.97 5.92
N ALA A 151 -20.78 -10.93 5.15
CA ALA A 151 -20.97 -11.82 4.01
C ALA A 151 -20.08 -11.48 2.80
N PHE A 152 -19.58 -10.26 2.72
CA PHE A 152 -18.58 -9.85 1.75
C PHE A 152 -17.19 -10.42 2.11
N LYS A 153 -16.32 -10.55 1.11
CA LYS A 153 -14.95 -11.03 1.30
C LYS A 153 -13.97 -10.23 0.45
N MET A 154 -12.77 -10.01 0.95
CA MET A 154 -11.64 -9.65 0.10
C MET A 154 -11.08 -10.93 -0.51
N LYS A 155 -10.92 -10.96 -1.83
CA LYS A 155 -10.40 -12.14 -2.53
C LYS A 155 -8.94 -12.35 -2.15
N ALA A 156 -8.67 -13.46 -1.48
CA ALA A 156 -7.31 -13.92 -1.24
C ALA A 156 -6.66 -14.37 -2.57
N VAL A 157 -5.34 -14.23 -2.68
CA VAL A 157 -4.55 -14.63 -3.86
C VAL A 157 -4.15 -16.08 -3.73
#